data_f41f472a706fb9e923a1179823499373
#
_entry.id   f41f472a706fb9e923a1179823499373
#
_cell.length_a   1.000
_cell.length_b   1.000
_cell.length_c   1.000
_cell.angle_alpha   90.00
_cell.angle_beta   90.00
_cell.angle_gamma   90.00
#
_symmetry.space_group_name_H-M   'P 1'
#
loop_
_entity.id
_entity.type
_entity.pdbx_description
1 polymer ?
#
loop_
_entity_poly.entity_id
_entity_poly.type
_entity_poly.pdbx_seq_one_letter_code
_entity_poly.pdbx_strand_id
1 'polypeptide(L)'
;ILPFNTTPLSTDMLYIETPYVETGVKAIDSVINPVVATEVFGSTANVYQIFALLGKIIWFIGVLAFCLYSIRSYSKLKKKLQSAVLLRDNIYISQVICTPFALGLRNPKIYLPSNLADAQEYVIAHEQTHLARRDNLAKMLGYVVLILHWFNPLVWLAFELFVTDMEMSCDESLIRNSKED
;
A
#
# COMPACT_ATOMS: atom_id res chain seq x y z
N ILE A 1 65.44 19.75 4.57
CA ILE A 1 64.36 20.07 5.52
C ILE A 1 63.60 21.27 4.96
N LEU A 2 62.53 21.09 4.24
CA LEU A 2 61.67 22.13 3.75
C LEU A 2 60.60 22.45 4.80
N PRO A 3 60.36 23.70 5.22
CA PRO A 3 59.31 24.04 6.15
C PRO A 3 57.96 23.93 5.49
N PHE A 4 57.08 23.10 6.07
CA PHE A 4 55.68 23.04 5.74
C PHE A 4 55.04 24.32 6.18
N ASN A 5 54.67 25.17 5.22
CA ASN A 5 53.93 26.42 5.47
C ASN A 5 52.43 26.07 5.53
N THR A 6 51.90 25.86 6.73
CA THR A 6 50.49 25.73 6.97
C THR A 6 49.87 27.12 7.02
N THR A 7 49.46 27.65 5.88
CA THR A 7 48.52 28.78 5.87
C THR A 7 47.18 28.28 6.38
N PRO A 8 46.61 28.87 7.43
CA PRO A 8 45.26 28.48 7.87
C PRO A 8 44.30 28.84 6.73
N LEU A 9 43.46 27.86 6.33
CA LEU A 9 42.36 28.10 5.40
C LEU A 9 41.51 29.24 5.97
N SER A 10 41.38 30.34 5.19
CA SER A 10 40.57 31.45 5.58
C SER A 10 39.10 31.00 5.80
N THR A 11 38.57 31.34 6.95
CA THR A 11 37.19 31.08 7.40
C THR A 11 36.13 31.78 6.53
N ASP A 12 36.54 32.58 5.54
CA ASP A 12 35.65 33.38 4.68
C ASP A 12 34.94 32.60 3.56
N MET A 13 35.29 31.30 3.38
CA MET A 13 34.59 30.43 2.40
C MET A 13 33.35 29.71 2.92
N LEU A 14 32.93 29.97 4.16
CA LEU A 14 31.81 29.23 4.80
C LEU A 14 30.52 30.05 4.95
N TYR A 15 30.45 31.26 4.39
CA TYR A 15 29.16 31.95 4.28
C TYR A 15 28.44 31.52 3.00
N ILE A 16 27.85 30.35 3.02
CA ILE A 16 26.86 29.96 2.02
C ILE A 16 25.53 30.50 2.52
N GLU A 17 24.98 31.49 1.76
CA GLU A 17 23.65 32.02 1.97
C GLU A 17 22.65 30.88 2.10
N THR A 18 21.72 30.98 3.05
CA THR A 18 20.64 29.99 3.24
C THR A 18 19.96 29.74 1.89
N PRO A 19 19.85 28.50 1.42
CA PRO A 19 19.26 28.22 0.14
C PRO A 19 17.77 28.64 0.17
N TYR A 20 17.48 29.70 -0.56
CA TYR A 20 16.13 30.16 -0.79
C TYR A 20 15.63 29.59 -2.12
N VAL A 21 14.51 28.88 -2.10
CA VAL A 21 13.92 28.33 -3.30
C VAL A 21 12.86 29.29 -3.83
N GLU A 22 13.07 29.84 -5.01
CA GLU A 22 12.08 30.62 -5.74
C GLU A 22 11.39 29.73 -6.78
N THR A 23 10.16 29.29 -6.48
CA THR A 23 9.34 28.49 -7.42
C THR A 23 8.53 29.38 -8.37
N GLY A 24 8.54 30.72 -8.15
CA GLY A 24 7.69 31.68 -8.88
C GLY A 24 6.27 31.78 -8.36
N VAL A 25 5.88 30.96 -7.38
CA VAL A 25 4.55 30.99 -6.74
C VAL A 25 4.73 31.27 -5.24
N LYS A 26 4.41 32.48 -4.81
CA LYS A 26 4.61 32.94 -3.41
C LYS A 26 3.98 32.02 -2.35
N ALA A 27 2.83 31.40 -2.65
CA ALA A 27 2.16 30.48 -1.73
C ALA A 27 2.95 29.17 -1.53
N ILE A 28 3.65 28.70 -2.55
CA ILE A 28 4.51 27.53 -2.50
C ILE A 28 5.80 27.88 -1.78
N ASP A 29 6.40 29.02 -2.07
CA ASP A 29 7.64 29.49 -1.46
C ASP A 29 7.49 29.69 0.05
N SER A 30 6.33 30.15 0.52
CA SER A 30 6.05 30.35 1.95
C SER A 30 5.90 29.04 2.74
N VAL A 31 5.57 27.93 2.09
CA VAL A 31 5.44 26.61 2.71
C VAL A 31 6.76 25.84 2.63
N ILE A 32 7.47 25.94 1.50
CA ILE A 32 8.69 25.17 1.26
C ILE A 32 9.87 25.78 2.02
N ASN A 33 10.06 27.09 2.01
CA ASN A 33 11.24 27.70 2.60
C ASN A 33 11.37 27.50 4.13
N PRO A 34 10.32 27.56 4.97
CA PRO A 34 10.47 27.23 6.39
C PRO A 34 10.79 25.75 6.63
N VAL A 35 10.28 24.83 5.80
CA VAL A 35 10.57 23.39 5.92
C VAL A 35 12.01 23.10 5.51
N VAL A 36 12.48 23.71 4.42
CA VAL A 36 13.88 23.62 3.97
C VAL A 36 14.82 24.25 5.01
N ALA A 37 14.46 25.37 5.59
CA ALA A 37 15.25 26.04 6.61
C ALA A 37 15.38 25.21 7.89
N THR A 38 14.34 24.54 8.37
CA THR A 38 14.39 23.74 9.62
C THR A 38 15.17 22.44 9.48
N GLU A 39 15.14 21.80 8.31
CA GLU A 39 15.88 20.55 8.05
C GLU A 39 17.37 20.81 7.70
N VAL A 40 17.72 22.03 7.28
CA VAL A 40 19.02 22.35 6.68
C VAL A 40 19.91 23.17 7.63
N PHE A 41 19.39 23.70 8.75
CA PHE A 41 20.17 24.51 9.72
C PHE A 41 21.20 23.69 10.51
N GLY A 42 22.20 23.18 9.84
CA GLY A 42 23.35 22.51 10.46
C GLY A 42 24.47 22.17 9.50
N SER A 43 24.24 22.20 8.21
CA SER A 43 25.28 21.98 7.20
C SER A 43 24.88 22.59 5.87
N THR A 44 25.84 23.04 5.10
CA THR A 44 25.68 23.48 3.70
C THR A 44 24.68 22.57 2.97
N ALA A 45 23.49 23.10 2.65
CA ALA A 45 22.46 22.32 1.96
C ALA A 45 22.98 21.90 0.60
N ASN A 46 23.45 20.67 0.51
CA ASN A 46 23.84 20.10 -0.76
C ASN A 46 22.57 19.89 -1.60
N VAL A 47 22.65 20.14 -2.89
CA VAL A 47 21.58 19.92 -3.87
C VAL A 47 20.92 18.54 -3.67
N TYR A 48 21.69 17.54 -3.27
CA TYR A 48 21.18 16.20 -2.91
C TYR A 48 20.17 16.18 -1.75
N GLN A 49 20.31 17.05 -0.76
CA GLN A 49 19.39 17.12 0.39
C GLN A 49 18.03 17.69 -0.05
N ILE A 50 18.03 18.65 -0.97
CA ILE A 50 16.80 19.23 -1.53
C ILE A 50 16.05 18.15 -2.33
N PHE A 51 16.75 17.41 -3.21
CA PHE A 51 16.14 16.30 -3.96
C PHE A 51 15.65 15.18 -3.06
N ALA A 52 16.39 14.85 -2.00
CA ALA A 52 15.97 13.85 -1.02
C ALA A 52 14.71 14.29 -0.25
N LEU A 53 14.62 15.56 0.11
CA LEU A 53 13.43 16.12 0.77
C LEU A 53 12.21 16.08 -0.15
N LEU A 54 12.38 16.54 -1.40
CA LEU A 54 11.30 16.48 -2.40
C LEU A 54 10.85 15.04 -2.67
N GLY A 55 11.79 14.10 -2.77
CA GLY A 55 11.49 12.69 -2.92
C GLY A 55 10.69 12.12 -1.75
N LYS A 56 11.05 12.46 -0.51
CA LYS A 56 10.30 12.06 0.70
C LYS A 56 8.88 12.62 0.69
N ILE A 57 8.70 13.89 0.32
CA ILE A 57 7.37 14.53 0.25
C ILE A 57 6.50 13.85 -0.80
N ILE A 58 7.02 13.62 -2.01
CA ILE A 58 6.30 12.94 -3.09
C ILE A 58 5.92 11.53 -2.65
N TRP A 59 6.85 10.79 -2.04
CA TRP A 59 6.60 9.44 -1.52
C TRP A 59 5.46 9.43 -0.49
N PHE A 60 5.53 10.35 0.47
CA PHE A 60 4.52 10.44 1.53
C PHE A 60 3.13 10.80 1.00
N ILE A 61 3.06 11.75 0.04
CA ILE A 61 1.81 12.11 -0.63
C ILE A 61 1.23 10.91 -1.38
N GLY A 62 2.07 10.14 -2.08
CA GLY A 62 1.64 8.92 -2.78
C GLY A 62 1.07 7.87 -1.82
N VAL A 63 1.78 7.56 -0.74
CA VAL A 63 1.30 6.63 0.30
C VAL A 63 -0.04 7.09 0.88
N LEU A 64 -0.17 8.38 1.23
CA LEU A 64 -1.41 8.95 1.77
C LEU A 64 -2.56 8.84 0.77
N ALA A 65 -2.32 9.16 -0.49
CA ALA A 65 -3.33 9.06 -1.55
C ALA A 65 -3.83 7.61 -1.72
N PHE A 66 -2.93 6.61 -1.75
CA PHE A 66 -3.30 5.20 -1.82
C PHE A 66 -4.05 4.72 -0.57
N CYS A 67 -3.65 5.15 0.62
CA CYS A 67 -4.37 4.85 1.86
C CYS A 67 -5.81 5.40 1.82
N LEU A 68 -5.97 6.67 1.43
CA LEU A 68 -7.29 7.30 1.33
C LEU A 68 -8.17 6.62 0.27
N TYR A 69 -7.58 6.27 -0.87
CA TYR A 69 -8.28 5.51 -1.92
C TYR A 69 -8.76 4.16 -1.38
N SER A 70 -7.90 3.41 -0.69
CA SER A 70 -8.20 2.09 -0.11
C SER A 70 -9.32 2.16 0.92
N ILE A 71 -9.26 3.14 1.84
CA ILE A 71 -10.30 3.36 2.86
C ILE A 71 -11.64 3.69 2.20
N ARG A 72 -11.65 4.55 1.18
CA ARG A 72 -12.87 4.90 0.44
C ARG A 72 -13.43 3.70 -0.33
N SER A 73 -12.57 2.93 -0.99
CA SER A 73 -12.95 1.73 -1.74
C SER A 73 -13.57 0.68 -0.81
N TYR A 74 -12.91 0.40 0.31
CA TYR A 74 -13.41 -0.51 1.34
C TYR A 74 -14.76 -0.04 1.92
N SER A 75 -14.89 1.25 2.21
CA SER A 75 -16.13 1.82 2.74
C SER A 75 -17.29 1.73 1.74
N LYS A 76 -17.01 1.95 0.44
CA LYS A 76 -18.00 1.77 -0.64
C LYS A 76 -18.43 0.30 -0.74
N LEU A 77 -17.48 -0.63 -0.70
CA LEU A 77 -17.77 -2.06 -0.73
C LEU A 77 -18.64 -2.46 0.48
N LYS A 78 -18.25 -2.05 1.68
CA LYS A 78 -19.01 -2.32 2.90
C LYS A 78 -20.44 -1.78 2.85
N LYS A 79 -20.65 -0.58 2.29
CA LYS A 79 -22.01 -0.02 2.09
C LYS A 79 -22.83 -0.86 1.11
N LYS A 80 -22.24 -1.33 0.01
CA LYS A 80 -22.93 -2.20 -0.96
C LYS A 80 -23.34 -3.53 -0.34
N LEU A 81 -22.54 -4.06 0.60
CA LEU A 81 -22.82 -5.33 1.26
C LEU A 81 -23.84 -5.23 2.41
N GLN A 82 -24.31 -4.03 2.77
CA GLN A 82 -25.34 -3.88 3.81
C GLN A 82 -26.69 -4.49 3.41
N SER A 83 -26.97 -4.63 2.11
CA SER A 83 -28.17 -5.28 1.59
C SER A 83 -28.05 -6.80 1.47
N ALA A 84 -26.90 -7.39 1.84
CA ALA A 84 -26.69 -8.84 1.78
C ALA A 84 -27.54 -9.56 2.85
N VAL A 85 -28.17 -10.64 2.44
CA VAL A 85 -29.04 -11.48 3.30
C VAL A 85 -28.21 -12.64 3.85
N LEU A 86 -28.34 -12.93 5.14
CA LEU A 86 -27.71 -14.08 5.78
C LEU A 86 -28.33 -15.38 5.26
N LEU A 87 -27.54 -16.27 4.73
CA LEU A 87 -27.95 -17.60 4.30
C LEU A 87 -27.80 -18.63 5.43
N ARG A 88 -26.58 -18.80 5.95
CA ARG A 88 -26.26 -19.65 7.10
C ARG A 88 -24.93 -19.20 7.72
N ASP A 89 -24.76 -19.37 9.03
CA ASP A 89 -23.54 -19.08 9.79
C ASP A 89 -22.91 -17.71 9.44
N ASN A 90 -21.81 -17.70 8.70
CA ASN A 90 -21.09 -16.52 8.25
C ASN A 90 -21.21 -16.28 6.72
N ILE A 91 -22.16 -16.95 6.05
CA ILE A 91 -22.37 -16.89 4.59
C ILE A 91 -23.54 -15.96 4.27
N TYR A 92 -23.29 -15.00 3.40
CA TYR A 92 -24.26 -13.99 2.98
C TYR A 92 -24.46 -14.03 1.47
N ILE A 93 -25.70 -13.83 1.01
CA ILE A 93 -26.03 -13.68 -0.41
C ILE A 93 -26.29 -12.22 -0.73
N SER A 94 -25.73 -11.76 -1.84
CA SER A 94 -25.93 -10.40 -2.34
C SER A 94 -26.17 -10.39 -3.85
N GLN A 95 -27.13 -9.57 -4.29
CA GLN A 95 -27.42 -9.35 -5.71
C GLN A 95 -26.45 -8.34 -6.36
N VAL A 96 -25.66 -7.64 -5.55
CA VAL A 96 -24.81 -6.53 -6.00
C VAL A 96 -23.41 -6.98 -6.39
N ILE A 97 -23.05 -8.22 -6.06
CA ILE A 97 -21.73 -8.79 -6.35
C ILE A 97 -21.82 -9.81 -7.48
N CYS A 98 -20.76 -9.87 -8.29
CA CYS A 98 -20.67 -10.80 -9.43
C CYS A 98 -19.76 -12.01 -9.13
N THR A 99 -18.84 -11.88 -8.16
CA THR A 99 -17.88 -12.92 -7.79
C THR A 99 -17.98 -13.21 -6.30
N PRO A 100 -17.84 -14.47 -5.86
CA PRO A 100 -17.73 -14.80 -4.46
C PRO A 100 -16.46 -14.22 -3.86
N PHE A 101 -16.47 -13.91 -2.58
CA PHE A 101 -15.27 -13.50 -1.84
C PHE A 101 -15.52 -13.52 -0.33
N ALA A 102 -14.45 -13.67 0.43
CA ALA A 102 -14.45 -13.54 1.88
C ALA A 102 -13.95 -12.15 2.32
N LEU A 103 -14.68 -11.51 3.24
CA LEU A 103 -14.35 -10.19 3.78
C LEU A 103 -14.24 -10.22 5.29
N GLY A 104 -13.18 -9.61 5.83
CA GLY A 104 -12.93 -9.48 7.26
C GLY A 104 -11.69 -10.25 7.71
N LEU A 105 -11.02 -9.73 8.76
CA LEU A 105 -9.80 -10.33 9.32
C LEU A 105 -10.07 -11.12 10.59
N ARG A 106 -10.93 -10.60 11.46
CA ARG A 106 -11.22 -11.19 12.78
C ARG A 106 -12.46 -12.06 12.77
N ASN A 107 -13.52 -11.60 12.09
CA ASN A 107 -14.76 -12.32 11.89
C ASN A 107 -15.07 -12.34 10.38
N PRO A 108 -14.43 -13.23 9.62
CA PRO A 108 -14.57 -13.26 8.18
C PRO A 108 -15.98 -13.71 7.80
N LYS A 109 -16.55 -13.04 6.80
CA LYS A 109 -17.84 -13.33 6.21
C LYS A 109 -17.66 -13.66 4.75
N ILE A 110 -18.32 -14.73 4.30
CA ILE A 110 -18.33 -15.13 2.90
C ILE A 110 -19.52 -14.49 2.23
N TYR A 111 -19.31 -13.83 1.11
CA TYR A 111 -20.35 -13.22 0.29
C TYR A 111 -20.46 -13.94 -1.03
N LEU A 112 -21.67 -14.42 -1.34
CA LEU A 112 -21.98 -15.16 -2.56
C LEU A 112 -22.91 -14.34 -3.45
N PRO A 113 -22.73 -14.35 -4.78
CA PRO A 113 -23.71 -13.79 -5.70
C PRO A 113 -24.96 -14.69 -5.76
N SER A 114 -26.11 -14.07 -6.01
CA SER A 114 -27.41 -14.76 -6.02
C SER A 114 -27.63 -15.72 -7.18
N ASN A 115 -26.78 -15.69 -8.21
CA ASN A 115 -26.88 -16.53 -9.42
C ASN A 115 -26.09 -17.85 -9.34
N LEU A 116 -25.53 -18.21 -8.20
CA LEU A 116 -24.65 -19.37 -8.00
C LEU A 116 -25.40 -20.62 -7.48
N ALA A 117 -26.63 -20.88 -7.93
CA ALA A 117 -27.48 -21.91 -7.33
C ALA A 117 -26.89 -23.35 -7.39
N ASP A 118 -26.22 -23.72 -8.49
CA ASP A 118 -25.77 -25.11 -8.73
C ASP A 118 -24.31 -25.41 -8.30
N ALA A 119 -23.47 -24.39 -8.13
CA ALA A 119 -22.06 -24.55 -7.74
C ALA A 119 -21.77 -24.07 -6.31
N GLN A 120 -22.80 -23.89 -5.50
CA GLN A 120 -22.72 -23.17 -4.23
C GLN A 120 -21.81 -23.86 -3.21
N GLU A 121 -21.85 -25.20 -3.12
CA GLU A 121 -21.06 -25.95 -2.14
C GLU A 121 -19.56 -25.93 -2.46
N TYR A 122 -19.20 -26.11 -3.73
CA TYR A 122 -17.80 -26.04 -4.15
C TYR A 122 -17.20 -24.65 -3.89
N VAL A 123 -17.95 -23.60 -4.25
CA VAL A 123 -17.52 -22.21 -4.04
C VAL A 123 -17.38 -21.88 -2.56
N ILE A 124 -18.30 -22.37 -1.72
CA ILE A 124 -18.19 -22.20 -0.26
C ILE A 124 -16.95 -22.91 0.27
N ALA A 125 -16.67 -24.12 -0.16
CA ALA A 125 -15.48 -24.88 0.25
C ALA A 125 -14.19 -24.15 -0.16
N HIS A 126 -14.16 -23.55 -1.36
CA HIS A 126 -13.04 -22.73 -1.84
C HIS A 126 -12.81 -21.51 -0.93
N GLU A 127 -13.83 -20.71 -0.67
CA GLU A 127 -13.74 -19.55 0.22
C GLU A 127 -13.38 -19.94 1.67
N GLN A 128 -13.90 -21.06 2.16
CA GLN A 128 -13.55 -21.58 3.50
C GLN A 128 -12.08 -21.99 3.58
N THR A 129 -11.52 -22.55 2.50
CA THR A 129 -10.10 -22.91 2.42
C THR A 129 -9.22 -21.65 2.53
N HIS A 130 -9.56 -20.56 1.83
CA HIS A 130 -8.88 -19.27 1.98
C HIS A 130 -8.94 -18.74 3.42
N LEU A 131 -10.09 -18.90 4.08
CA LEU A 131 -10.25 -18.48 5.47
C LEU A 131 -9.40 -19.32 6.44
N ALA A 132 -9.40 -20.64 6.26
CA ALA A 132 -8.61 -21.56 7.09
C ALA A 132 -7.10 -21.26 6.98
N ARG A 133 -6.63 -20.95 5.78
CA ARG A 133 -5.23 -20.59 5.48
C ARG A 133 -4.88 -19.15 5.88
N ARG A 134 -5.87 -18.31 6.22
CA ARG A 134 -5.71 -16.89 6.48
C ARG A 134 -5.17 -16.08 5.29
N ASP A 135 -5.52 -16.46 4.10
CA ASP A 135 -5.08 -15.83 2.86
C ASP A 135 -5.45 -14.34 2.81
N ASN A 136 -6.57 -13.95 3.42
CA ASN A 136 -6.98 -12.55 3.58
C ASN A 136 -5.94 -11.70 4.33
N LEU A 137 -5.30 -12.27 5.35
CA LEU A 137 -4.24 -11.58 6.09
C LEU A 137 -2.99 -11.43 5.22
N ALA A 138 -2.60 -12.48 4.50
CA ALA A 138 -1.46 -12.47 3.60
C ALA A 138 -1.65 -11.46 2.45
N LYS A 139 -2.85 -11.45 1.81
CA LYS A 139 -3.22 -10.44 0.79
C LYS A 139 -3.16 -9.01 1.35
N MET A 140 -3.62 -8.79 2.57
CA MET A 140 -3.56 -7.48 3.21
C MET A 140 -2.11 -7.02 3.46
N LEU A 141 -1.25 -7.91 3.95
CA LEU A 141 0.17 -7.59 4.17
C LEU A 141 0.88 -7.27 2.85
N GLY A 142 0.65 -8.07 1.81
CA GLY A 142 1.16 -7.80 0.47
C GLY A 142 0.69 -6.45 -0.07
N TYR A 143 -0.57 -6.10 0.17
CA TYR A 143 -1.12 -4.80 -0.23
C TYR A 143 -0.49 -3.62 0.53
N VAL A 144 -0.17 -3.78 1.81
CA VAL A 144 0.58 -2.77 2.58
C VAL A 144 1.97 -2.55 1.98
N VAL A 145 2.68 -3.62 1.62
CA VAL A 145 3.99 -3.53 0.94
C VAL A 145 3.86 -2.79 -0.39
N LEU A 146 2.81 -3.09 -1.16
CA LEU A 146 2.51 -2.41 -2.43
C LEU A 146 2.26 -0.91 -2.24
N ILE A 147 1.51 -0.49 -1.21
CA ILE A 147 1.28 0.92 -0.90
C ILE A 147 2.60 1.63 -0.55
N LEU A 148 3.46 1.01 0.25
CA LEU A 148 4.75 1.59 0.63
C LEU A 148 5.70 1.74 -0.56
N HIS A 149 5.60 0.85 -1.55
CA HIS A 149 6.43 0.84 -2.75
C HIS A 149 5.64 1.18 -4.01
N TRP A 150 4.61 2.02 -3.89
CA TRP A 150 3.66 2.35 -4.95
C TRP A 150 4.30 2.78 -6.27
N PHE A 151 5.48 3.38 -6.22
CA PHE A 151 6.24 3.87 -7.37
C PHE A 151 7.04 2.77 -8.10
N ASN A 152 7.14 1.57 -7.56
CA ASN A 152 7.93 0.48 -8.13
C ASN A 152 7.04 -0.52 -8.89
N PRO A 153 7.12 -0.59 -10.23
CA PRO A 153 6.29 -1.48 -11.03
C PRO A 153 6.55 -2.97 -10.76
N LEU A 154 7.76 -3.34 -10.32
CA LEU A 154 8.07 -4.73 -9.99
C LEU A 154 7.28 -5.22 -8.77
N VAL A 155 6.98 -4.33 -7.82
CA VAL A 155 6.18 -4.69 -6.64
C VAL A 155 4.72 -4.95 -7.02
N TRP A 156 4.19 -4.23 -8.02
CA TRP A 156 2.86 -4.49 -8.57
C TRP A 156 2.80 -5.87 -9.22
N LEU A 157 3.77 -6.18 -10.08
CA LEU A 157 3.88 -7.51 -10.71
C LEU A 157 4.02 -8.61 -9.66
N ALA A 158 4.89 -8.41 -8.67
CA ALA A 158 5.09 -9.38 -7.59
C ALA A 158 3.81 -9.62 -6.79
N PHE A 159 3.01 -8.58 -6.54
CA PHE A 159 1.74 -8.70 -5.85
C PHE A 159 0.70 -9.47 -6.68
N GLU A 160 0.61 -9.24 -7.98
CA GLU A 160 -0.28 -10.01 -8.88
C GLU A 160 0.11 -11.48 -8.93
N LEU A 161 1.40 -11.79 -9.09
CA LEU A 161 1.91 -13.16 -9.06
C LEU A 161 1.63 -13.84 -7.72
N PHE A 162 1.86 -13.13 -6.60
CA PHE A 162 1.57 -13.64 -5.26
C PHE A 162 0.09 -13.98 -5.07
N VAL A 163 -0.84 -13.16 -5.57
CA VAL A 163 -2.27 -13.47 -5.52
C VAL A 163 -2.59 -14.68 -6.39
N THR A 164 -2.02 -14.77 -7.60
CA THR A 164 -2.23 -15.90 -8.51
C THR A 164 -1.72 -17.22 -7.91
N ASP A 165 -0.53 -17.22 -7.31
CA ASP A 165 0.04 -18.40 -6.65
C ASP A 165 -0.86 -18.87 -5.47
N MET A 166 -1.44 -17.92 -4.77
CA MET A 166 -2.35 -18.20 -3.66
C MET A 166 -3.63 -18.88 -4.13
N GLU A 167 -4.22 -18.43 -5.26
CA GLU A 167 -5.39 -19.05 -5.88
C GLU A 167 -5.05 -20.47 -6.37
N MET A 168 -3.95 -20.66 -7.11
CA MET A 168 -3.51 -21.99 -7.56
C MET A 168 -3.29 -22.97 -6.41
N SER A 169 -2.67 -22.52 -5.33
CA SER A 169 -2.45 -23.33 -4.13
C SER A 169 -3.75 -23.66 -3.40
N CYS A 170 -4.78 -22.81 -3.47
CA CYS A 170 -6.11 -23.10 -2.93
C CYS A 170 -6.79 -24.19 -3.73
N ASP A 171 -6.80 -24.08 -5.05
CA ASP A 171 -7.38 -25.07 -5.96
C ASP A 171 -6.71 -26.45 -5.81
N GLU A 172 -5.39 -26.50 -5.71
CA GLU A 172 -4.66 -27.76 -5.46
C GLU A 172 -5.06 -28.40 -4.14
N SER A 173 -5.25 -27.61 -3.08
CA SER A 173 -5.67 -28.10 -1.77
C SER A 173 -7.06 -28.74 -1.83
N LEU A 174 -7.99 -28.14 -2.56
CA LEU A 174 -9.34 -28.66 -2.74
C LEU A 174 -9.35 -29.98 -3.51
N ILE A 175 -8.60 -30.06 -4.61
CA ILE A 175 -8.50 -31.28 -5.42
C ILE A 175 -7.87 -32.42 -4.61
N ARG A 176 -6.89 -32.13 -3.78
CA ARG A 176 -6.27 -33.14 -2.92
C ARG A 176 -7.24 -33.69 -1.88
N ASN A 177 -7.95 -32.81 -1.18
CA ASN A 177 -8.91 -33.21 -0.16
C ASN A 177 -10.09 -34.00 -0.75
N SER A 178 -10.57 -33.64 -1.96
CA SER A 178 -11.63 -34.35 -2.64
C SER A 178 -11.25 -35.75 -3.16
N LYS A 179 -9.98 -36.13 -3.15
CA LYS A 179 -9.49 -37.48 -3.52
C LYS A 179 -9.27 -38.38 -2.31
N GLU A 180 -9.25 -37.82 -1.11
CA GLU A 180 -9.05 -38.55 0.15
C GLU A 180 -10.39 -38.97 0.80
N ASP A 181 -11.52 -38.34 0.37
CA ASP A 181 -12.90 -38.73 0.72
C ASP A 181 -13.51 -39.68 -0.31
#